data_04ee922a557fd029f67926cf2d655b03
#
_entry.id   04ee922a557fd029f67926cf2d655b03
#
_cell.length_a   1.000
_cell.length_b   1.000
_cell.length_c   1.000
_cell.angle_alpha   90.00
_cell.angle_beta   90.00
_cell.angle_gamma   90.00
#
_symmetry.space_group_name_H-M   'P 1'
#
loop_
_entity.id
_entity.type
_entity.pdbx_description
1 polymer ?
#
loop_
_entity_poly.entity_id
_entity_poly.type
_entity_poly.pdbx_seq_one_letter_code
_entity_poly.pdbx_strand_id
1 'polypeptide(L)'
;RSGRQNIAEGSRASATSSQTELRLVNVARASLDELLLDYEDFLRQRHLQQWRKDAPEARRVRLAYRTGQSDPTDPSAAYRPWLTHANPEVIANTLICLIHQTNYLLDQQIAGLEREFITKGGYTEQLASARVKHRRIEPARADAPACPLCSQPMIQRTAKQGRHVGQDFWGCSTYPECKGTRPLS
;
A
#
# COMPACT_ATOMS: atom_id res chain seq x y z
N ARG A 1 7.77 16.22 9.49
CA ARG A 1 7.56 16.03 8.04
C ARG A 1 6.10 16.29 7.72
N SER A 2 5.81 16.99 6.61
CA SER A 2 4.43 17.33 6.24
C SER A 2 3.66 16.12 5.71
N GLY A 3 2.32 16.12 5.87
CA GLY A 3 1.45 15.07 5.32
C GLY A 3 1.67 14.85 3.83
N ARG A 4 1.88 15.92 3.05
CA ARG A 4 2.22 15.86 1.62
C ARG A 4 3.47 15.02 1.31
N GLN A 5 4.53 15.18 2.14
CA GLN A 5 5.77 14.42 1.96
C GLN A 5 5.55 12.93 2.26
N ASN A 6 4.79 12.61 3.28
CA ASN A 6 4.47 11.22 3.61
C ASN A 6 3.64 10.53 2.52
N ILE A 7 2.67 11.23 1.90
CA ILE A 7 1.90 10.71 0.77
C ILE A 7 2.83 10.43 -0.43
N ALA A 8 3.73 11.37 -0.77
CA ALA A 8 4.65 11.20 -1.88
C ALA A 8 5.68 10.08 -1.64
N GLU A 9 6.18 9.93 -0.41
CA GLU A 9 7.07 8.84 -0.01
C GLU A 9 6.33 7.50 0.00
N GLY A 10 5.07 7.47 0.49
CA GLY A 10 4.21 6.29 0.47
C GLY A 10 3.97 5.78 -0.94
N SER A 11 3.62 6.68 -1.85
CA SER A 11 3.40 6.35 -3.27
C SER A 11 4.66 5.78 -3.96
N ARG A 12 5.87 6.25 -3.58
CA ARG A 12 7.13 5.65 -4.07
C ARG A 12 7.41 4.29 -3.43
N ALA A 13 7.05 4.13 -2.16
CA ALA A 13 7.27 2.89 -1.41
C ALA A 13 6.32 1.77 -1.87
N SER A 14 5.20 2.08 -2.51
CA SER A 14 4.22 1.10 -3.00
C SER A 14 4.84 0.06 -3.95
N ALA A 15 5.86 0.49 -4.73
CA ALA A 15 6.61 -0.41 -5.61
C ALA A 15 7.46 -1.46 -4.85
N THR A 16 7.77 -1.22 -3.57
CA THR A 16 8.66 -2.07 -2.78
C THR A 16 8.01 -2.67 -1.54
N SER A 17 7.00 -2.00 -0.94
CA SER A 17 6.33 -2.49 0.27
C SER A 17 4.99 -1.79 0.51
N SER A 18 3.89 -2.49 0.29
CA SER A 18 2.54 -2.03 0.62
C SER A 18 2.35 -1.70 2.11
N GLN A 19 3.07 -2.38 3.00
CA GLN A 19 3.06 -2.09 4.44
C GLN A 19 3.69 -0.72 4.75
N THR A 20 4.75 -0.35 4.06
CA THR A 20 5.39 0.98 4.22
C THR A 20 4.48 2.08 3.68
N GLU A 21 3.83 1.85 2.54
CA GLU A 21 2.83 2.77 1.98
C GLU A 21 1.68 2.99 2.96
N LEU A 22 1.08 1.92 3.48
CA LEU A 22 -0.01 1.98 4.45
C LEU A 22 0.39 2.79 5.70
N ARG A 23 1.60 2.55 6.22
CA ARG A 23 2.11 3.31 7.38
C ARG A 23 2.24 4.81 7.07
N LEU A 24 2.79 5.17 5.93
CA LEU A 24 3.01 6.57 5.55
C LEU A 24 1.69 7.31 5.28
N VAL A 25 0.72 6.64 4.66
CA VAL A 25 -0.62 7.19 4.43
C VAL A 25 -1.34 7.44 5.78
N ASN A 26 -1.24 6.51 6.74
CA ASN A 26 -1.80 6.70 8.09
C ASN A 26 -1.13 7.89 8.82
N VAL A 27 0.19 8.07 8.69
CA VAL A 27 0.88 9.24 9.28
C VAL A 27 0.44 10.55 8.61
N ALA A 28 0.22 10.53 7.30
CA ALA A 28 -0.32 11.70 6.59
C ALA A 28 -1.73 12.05 7.05
N ARG A 29 -2.58 11.04 7.24
CA ARG A 29 -3.95 11.17 7.75
C ARG A 29 -3.94 11.79 9.15
N ALA A 30 -3.10 11.28 10.06
CA ALA A 30 -2.97 11.82 11.42
C ALA A 30 -2.52 13.30 11.41
N SER A 31 -1.55 13.65 10.55
CA SER A 31 -1.11 15.04 10.41
C SER A 31 -2.21 15.99 9.91
N LEU A 32 -3.14 15.48 9.08
CA LEU A 32 -4.29 16.27 8.62
C LEU A 32 -5.35 16.41 9.71
N ASP A 33 -5.51 15.41 10.58
CA ASP A 33 -6.40 15.52 11.74
C ASP A 33 -5.90 16.57 12.74
N GLU A 34 -4.59 16.62 12.99
CA GLU A 34 -3.98 17.69 13.82
C GLU A 34 -4.24 19.06 13.20
N LEU A 35 -4.00 19.21 11.90
CA LEU A 35 -4.25 20.47 11.19
C LEU A 35 -5.75 20.86 11.19
N LEU A 36 -6.65 19.89 11.13
CA LEU A 36 -8.08 20.11 11.24
C LEU A 36 -8.42 20.76 12.59
N LEU A 37 -7.91 20.18 13.68
CA LEU A 37 -8.10 20.73 15.04
C LEU A 37 -7.55 22.15 15.17
N ASP A 38 -6.41 22.43 14.57
CA ASP A 38 -5.81 23.77 14.57
C ASP A 38 -6.73 24.81 13.92
N TYR A 39 -7.37 24.50 12.80
CA TYR A 39 -8.33 25.40 12.14
C TYR A 39 -9.65 25.52 12.88
N GLU A 40 -10.14 24.45 13.48
CA GLU A 40 -11.34 24.51 14.34
C GLU A 40 -11.08 25.37 15.59
N ASP A 41 -9.93 25.22 16.21
CA ASP A 41 -9.47 26.05 17.34
C ASP A 41 -9.28 27.51 16.94
N PHE A 42 -8.73 27.78 15.77
CA PHE A 42 -8.59 29.13 15.23
C PHE A 42 -9.96 29.82 15.12
N LEU A 43 -10.96 29.15 14.57
CA LEU A 43 -12.32 29.70 14.46
C LEU A 43 -12.93 29.92 15.84
N ARG A 44 -12.83 28.96 16.75
CA ARG A 44 -13.34 29.03 18.11
C ARG A 44 -12.73 30.17 18.92
N GLN A 45 -11.41 30.31 18.92
CA GLN A 45 -10.70 31.33 19.69
C GLN A 45 -11.00 32.76 19.20
N ARG A 46 -11.38 32.92 17.95
CA ARG A 46 -11.73 34.21 17.33
C ARG A 46 -13.21 34.47 17.27
N HIS A 47 -14.04 33.58 17.85
CA HIS A 47 -15.49 33.65 17.79
C HIS A 47 -16.04 33.74 16.35
N LEU A 48 -15.34 33.07 15.40
CA LEU A 48 -15.76 32.94 14.01
C LEU A 48 -16.63 31.71 13.83
N GLN A 49 -17.54 31.75 12.87
CA GLN A 49 -18.48 30.67 12.65
C GLN A 49 -17.84 29.54 11.82
N GLN A 50 -17.91 28.30 12.34
CA GLN A 50 -17.60 27.12 11.55
C GLN A 50 -18.80 26.76 10.65
N TRP A 51 -18.54 26.54 9.36
CA TRP A 51 -19.57 26.15 8.43
C TRP A 51 -20.09 24.73 8.72
N ARG A 52 -21.40 24.59 8.69
CA ARG A 52 -22.02 23.27 8.75
C ARG A 52 -21.73 22.51 7.45
N LYS A 53 -21.68 21.16 7.54
CA LYS A 53 -21.44 20.29 6.38
C LYS A 53 -22.39 20.55 5.20
N ASP A 54 -23.62 20.93 5.49
CA ASP A 54 -24.69 21.19 4.52
C ASP A 54 -24.80 22.65 4.10
N ALA A 55 -23.95 23.53 4.64
CA ALA A 55 -23.92 24.95 4.27
C ALA A 55 -23.65 25.15 2.77
N PRO A 56 -24.32 26.14 2.13
CA PRO A 56 -24.11 26.42 0.70
C PRO A 56 -22.65 26.71 0.35
N GLU A 57 -21.92 27.41 1.23
CA GLU A 57 -20.51 27.74 1.09
C GLU A 57 -19.66 26.46 1.06
N ALA A 58 -19.86 25.58 2.03
CA ALA A 58 -19.15 24.31 2.12
C ALA A 58 -19.44 23.41 0.91
N ARG A 59 -20.67 23.42 0.39
CA ARG A 59 -21.02 22.70 -0.84
C ARG A 59 -20.32 23.26 -2.06
N ARG A 60 -20.25 24.59 -2.20
CA ARG A 60 -19.54 25.26 -3.31
C ARG A 60 -18.06 24.90 -3.33
N VAL A 61 -17.38 24.95 -2.18
CA VAL A 61 -15.99 24.55 -2.06
C VAL A 61 -15.78 23.08 -2.48
N ARG A 62 -16.60 22.16 -2.00
CA ARG A 62 -16.50 20.74 -2.35
C ARG A 62 -16.73 20.45 -3.83
N LEU A 63 -17.52 21.26 -4.52
CA LEU A 63 -17.80 21.10 -5.94
C LEU A 63 -16.81 21.85 -6.84
N ALA A 64 -16.01 22.77 -6.31
CA ALA A 64 -15.14 23.66 -7.08
C ALA A 64 -14.23 22.92 -8.05
N TYR A 65 -13.62 21.79 -7.63
CA TYR A 65 -12.75 20.97 -8.50
C TYR A 65 -13.52 20.30 -9.64
N ARG A 66 -14.80 19.97 -9.43
CA ARG A 66 -15.64 19.29 -10.43
C ARG A 66 -16.27 20.22 -11.43
N THR A 67 -16.52 21.47 -11.05
CA THR A 67 -17.22 22.49 -11.84
C THR A 67 -16.31 23.55 -12.40
N GLY A 68 -15.10 23.72 -11.84
CA GLY A 68 -14.10 24.68 -12.33
C GLY A 68 -13.34 24.11 -13.52
N GLN A 69 -12.82 24.99 -14.38
CA GLN A 69 -11.76 24.61 -15.33
C GLN A 69 -10.52 24.29 -14.49
N SER A 70 -10.31 23.01 -14.20
CA SER A 70 -9.13 22.57 -13.47
C SER A 70 -7.93 22.71 -14.41
N ASP A 71 -7.02 23.65 -14.12
CA ASP A 71 -5.73 23.70 -14.75
C ASP A 71 -4.89 22.51 -14.27
N PRO A 72 -4.47 21.60 -15.15
CA PRO A 72 -3.64 20.46 -14.76
C PRO A 72 -2.32 20.88 -14.10
N THR A 73 -1.85 22.11 -14.41
CA THR A 73 -0.60 22.65 -13.87
C THR A 73 -0.78 23.33 -12.51
N ASP A 74 -2.01 23.78 -12.18
CA ASP A 74 -2.35 24.37 -10.88
C ASP A 74 -3.70 23.83 -10.36
N PRO A 75 -3.73 22.66 -9.73
CA PRO A 75 -4.94 22.10 -9.14
C PRO A 75 -5.56 22.99 -8.05
N SER A 76 -4.79 23.95 -7.49
CA SER A 76 -5.27 24.88 -6.46
C SER A 76 -6.04 26.05 -7.05
N ALA A 77 -5.95 26.30 -8.34
CA ALA A 77 -6.60 27.43 -9.03
C ALA A 77 -8.11 27.47 -8.77
N ALA A 78 -8.78 26.30 -8.76
CA ALA A 78 -10.20 26.18 -8.49
C ALA A 78 -10.61 26.71 -7.10
N TYR A 79 -9.69 26.70 -6.14
CA TYR A 79 -9.94 27.13 -4.75
C TYR A 79 -9.45 28.54 -4.45
N ARG A 80 -8.73 29.18 -5.38
CA ARG A 80 -8.12 30.50 -5.20
C ARG A 80 -9.09 31.57 -4.69
N PRO A 81 -10.35 31.68 -5.19
CA PRO A 81 -11.30 32.71 -4.71
C PRO A 81 -11.58 32.63 -3.20
N TRP A 82 -11.52 31.44 -2.62
CA TRP A 82 -11.72 31.23 -1.17
C TRP A 82 -10.40 31.32 -0.40
N LEU A 83 -9.30 30.82 -0.94
CA LEU A 83 -8.00 30.79 -0.24
C LEU A 83 -7.32 32.17 -0.19
N THR A 84 -7.67 33.09 -1.09
CA THR A 84 -7.19 34.48 -1.08
C THR A 84 -8.25 35.48 -0.59
N HIS A 85 -9.31 35.00 0.06
CA HIS A 85 -10.38 35.83 0.55
C HIS A 85 -9.92 36.72 1.72
N ALA A 86 -10.40 37.98 1.78
CA ALA A 86 -10.00 38.92 2.84
C ALA A 86 -10.49 38.51 4.25
N ASN A 87 -11.61 37.77 4.33
CA ASN A 87 -12.13 37.28 5.61
C ASN A 87 -11.43 35.94 5.98
N PRO A 88 -10.68 35.90 7.11
CA PRO A 88 -10.00 34.68 7.56
C PRO A 88 -10.95 33.54 7.92
N GLU A 89 -12.21 33.84 8.28
CA GLU A 89 -13.25 32.83 8.50
C GLU A 89 -13.50 31.99 7.23
N VAL A 90 -13.56 32.63 6.07
CA VAL A 90 -13.77 31.96 4.78
C VAL A 90 -12.59 31.05 4.47
N ILE A 91 -11.36 31.55 4.69
CA ILE A 91 -10.13 30.78 4.44
C ILE A 91 -10.08 29.54 5.34
N ALA A 92 -10.29 29.71 6.65
CA ALA A 92 -10.23 28.60 7.62
C ALA A 92 -11.30 27.53 7.31
N ASN A 93 -12.54 27.93 7.07
CA ASN A 93 -13.61 27.01 6.70
C ASN A 93 -13.35 26.29 5.37
N THR A 94 -12.74 26.96 4.40
CA THR A 94 -12.35 26.34 3.14
C THR A 94 -11.32 25.26 3.38
N LEU A 95 -10.28 25.52 4.19
CA LEU A 95 -9.25 24.55 4.54
C LEU A 95 -9.82 23.36 5.31
N ILE A 96 -10.75 23.59 6.25
CA ILE A 96 -11.50 22.53 6.92
C ILE A 96 -12.23 21.63 5.90
N CYS A 97 -12.92 22.22 4.93
CA CYS A 97 -13.59 21.46 3.87
C CYS A 97 -12.61 20.61 3.05
N LEU A 98 -11.45 21.17 2.68
CA LEU A 98 -10.44 20.47 1.91
C LEU A 98 -9.76 19.33 2.71
N ILE A 99 -9.52 19.55 4.01
CA ILE A 99 -9.00 18.51 4.89
C ILE A 99 -9.97 17.34 4.99
N HIS A 100 -11.26 17.60 5.20
CA HIS A 100 -12.27 16.55 5.23
C HIS A 100 -12.35 15.75 3.92
N GLN A 101 -12.26 16.43 2.76
CA GLN A 101 -12.22 15.74 1.46
C GLN A 101 -10.97 14.87 1.32
N THR A 102 -9.81 15.39 1.73
CA THR A 102 -8.54 14.67 1.66
C THR A 102 -8.55 13.46 2.59
N ASN A 103 -9.02 13.63 3.83
CA ASN A 103 -9.16 12.54 4.78
C ASN A 103 -10.07 11.42 4.25
N TYR A 104 -11.20 11.78 3.64
CA TYR A 104 -12.06 10.79 2.98
C TYR A 104 -11.33 9.99 1.90
N LEU A 105 -10.52 10.64 1.05
CA LEU A 105 -9.76 9.96 0.01
C LEU A 105 -8.67 9.07 0.60
N LEU A 106 -7.98 9.52 1.66
CA LEU A 106 -6.98 8.73 2.36
C LEU A 106 -7.62 7.50 3.04
N ASP A 107 -8.79 7.64 3.65
CA ASP A 107 -9.53 6.52 4.24
C ASP A 107 -9.89 5.46 3.18
N GLN A 108 -10.29 5.88 1.97
CA GLN A 108 -10.54 4.97 0.85
C GLN A 108 -9.25 4.28 0.37
N GLN A 109 -8.14 5.02 0.32
CA GLN A 109 -6.83 4.46 -0.04
C GLN A 109 -6.36 3.43 1.01
N ILE A 110 -6.45 3.77 2.30
CA ILE A 110 -6.11 2.87 3.41
C ILE A 110 -6.90 1.57 3.30
N ALA A 111 -8.23 1.66 3.16
CA ALA A 111 -9.08 0.48 3.01
C ALA A 111 -8.75 -0.36 1.76
N GLY A 112 -8.28 0.28 0.69
CA GLY A 112 -7.78 -0.38 -0.52
C GLY A 112 -6.50 -1.17 -0.25
N LEU A 113 -5.52 -0.52 0.39
CA LEU A 113 -4.22 -1.12 0.74
C LEU A 113 -4.37 -2.27 1.73
N GLU A 114 -5.25 -2.15 2.71
CA GLU A 114 -5.56 -3.23 3.67
C GLU A 114 -6.15 -4.45 2.96
N ARG A 115 -7.12 -4.25 2.07
CA ARG A 115 -7.70 -5.35 1.26
C ARG A 115 -6.63 -6.02 0.39
N GLU A 116 -5.76 -5.24 -0.23
CA GLU A 116 -4.68 -5.77 -1.05
C GLU A 116 -3.68 -6.58 -0.21
N PHE A 117 -3.31 -6.08 0.96
CA PHE A 117 -2.44 -6.78 1.90
C PHE A 117 -3.05 -8.12 2.36
N ILE A 118 -4.33 -8.13 2.70
CA ILE A 118 -5.05 -9.36 3.12
C ILE A 118 -5.13 -10.38 1.98
N THR A 119 -5.40 -9.92 0.76
CA THR A 119 -5.64 -10.83 -0.38
C THR A 119 -4.37 -11.33 -1.05
N LYS A 120 -3.33 -10.48 -1.15
CA LYS A 120 -2.08 -10.80 -1.86
C LYS A 120 -0.93 -11.15 -0.91
N GLY A 121 -1.10 -10.93 0.40
CA GLY A 121 -0.03 -11.03 1.39
C GLY A 121 0.97 -9.88 1.33
N GLY A 122 1.85 -9.81 2.32
CA GLY A 122 2.94 -8.83 2.37
C GLY A 122 4.07 -9.15 1.39
N TYR A 123 4.94 -8.17 1.15
CA TYR A 123 6.10 -8.30 0.25
C TYR A 123 6.98 -9.53 0.57
N THR A 124 7.23 -9.80 1.85
CA THR A 124 7.99 -10.96 2.33
C THR A 124 7.34 -12.29 1.94
N GLU A 125 6.02 -12.39 2.03
CA GLU A 125 5.25 -13.57 1.65
C GLU A 125 5.23 -13.78 0.14
N GLN A 126 5.07 -12.70 -0.62
CA GLN A 126 5.15 -12.73 -2.08
C GLN A 126 6.54 -13.15 -2.56
N LEU A 127 7.59 -12.60 -1.94
CA LEU A 127 8.96 -12.96 -2.25
C LEU A 127 9.27 -14.42 -1.89
N ALA A 128 8.80 -14.91 -0.74
CA ALA A 128 8.95 -16.31 -0.34
C ALA A 128 8.23 -17.24 -1.35
N SER A 129 7.00 -16.89 -1.73
CA SER A 129 6.23 -17.63 -2.74
C SER A 129 6.90 -17.63 -4.11
N ALA A 130 7.46 -16.48 -4.54
CA ALA A 130 8.21 -16.37 -5.79
C ALA A 130 9.49 -17.23 -5.76
N ARG A 131 10.22 -17.24 -4.64
CA ARG A 131 11.41 -18.11 -4.46
C ARG A 131 11.05 -19.59 -4.54
N VAL A 132 9.95 -20.00 -3.92
CA VAL A 132 9.48 -21.39 -4.01
C VAL A 132 9.10 -21.75 -5.45
N LYS A 133 8.39 -20.86 -6.14
CA LYS A 133 8.06 -21.06 -7.58
C LYS A 133 9.31 -21.14 -8.43
N HIS A 134 10.26 -20.22 -8.24
CA HIS A 134 11.53 -20.20 -8.99
C HIS A 134 12.31 -21.50 -8.81
N ARG A 135 12.41 -22.00 -7.57
CA ARG A 135 13.08 -23.30 -7.30
C ARG A 135 12.37 -24.49 -7.94
N ARG A 136 11.05 -24.41 -8.16
CA ARG A 136 10.30 -25.46 -8.87
C ARG A 136 10.46 -25.38 -10.39
N ILE A 137 10.82 -24.20 -10.92
CA ILE A 137 10.97 -23.91 -12.35
C ILE A 137 12.45 -24.06 -12.78
N GLU A 138 13.42 -24.00 -11.84
CA GLU A 138 14.82 -24.28 -12.20
C GLU A 138 14.86 -25.65 -12.88
N PRO A 139 15.27 -25.71 -14.16
CA PRO A 139 15.32 -26.96 -14.89
C PRO A 139 16.20 -27.91 -14.09
N ALA A 140 15.70 -29.11 -13.83
CA ALA A 140 16.52 -30.21 -13.39
C ALA A 140 17.76 -30.19 -14.29
N ARG A 141 18.99 -30.20 -13.68
CA ARG A 141 20.22 -30.28 -14.44
C ARG A 141 20.04 -31.31 -15.56
N ALA A 142 20.61 -31.06 -16.74
CA ALA A 142 20.44 -31.93 -17.90
C ALA A 142 20.73 -33.41 -17.58
N ASP A 143 21.48 -33.67 -16.51
CA ASP A 143 21.84 -34.99 -16.01
C ASP A 143 20.93 -35.53 -14.88
N ALA A 144 19.85 -34.87 -14.55
CA ALA A 144 18.98 -35.32 -13.45
C ALA A 144 18.19 -36.58 -13.86
N PRO A 145 18.24 -37.65 -13.06
CA PRO A 145 17.54 -38.89 -13.37
C PRO A 145 16.00 -38.67 -13.26
N ALA A 146 15.25 -39.49 -14.00
CA ALA A 146 13.82 -39.55 -13.86
C ALA A 146 13.41 -40.24 -12.55
N CYS A 147 12.35 -39.76 -11.91
CA CYS A 147 11.79 -40.36 -10.70
C CYS A 147 11.25 -41.77 -10.99
N PRO A 148 11.58 -42.80 -10.20
CA PRO A 148 11.11 -44.16 -10.45
C PRO A 148 9.62 -44.35 -10.20
N LEU A 149 8.95 -43.39 -9.52
CA LEU A 149 7.51 -43.48 -9.19
C LEU A 149 6.61 -42.68 -10.12
N CYS A 150 7.06 -41.51 -10.61
CA CYS A 150 6.20 -40.61 -11.41
C CYS A 150 6.87 -40.08 -12.68
N SER A 151 8.08 -40.53 -13.00
CA SER A 151 8.87 -40.13 -14.17
C SER A 151 9.22 -38.63 -14.28
N GLN A 152 8.88 -37.83 -13.28
CA GLN A 152 9.25 -36.43 -13.22
C GLN A 152 10.76 -36.27 -12.91
N PRO A 153 11.40 -35.15 -13.32
CA PRO A 153 12.81 -34.93 -13.03
C PRO A 153 13.07 -34.91 -11.53
N MET A 154 14.23 -35.40 -11.12
CA MET A 154 14.64 -35.39 -9.72
C MET A 154 15.59 -34.22 -9.42
N ILE A 155 15.63 -33.79 -8.18
CA ILE A 155 16.50 -32.72 -7.67
C ILE A 155 17.36 -33.24 -6.54
N GLN A 156 18.61 -32.78 -6.48
CA GLN A 156 19.54 -33.16 -5.43
C GLN A 156 19.07 -32.53 -4.09
N ARG A 157 19.05 -33.35 -3.04
CA ARG A 157 18.63 -32.94 -1.69
C ARG A 157 19.60 -33.56 -0.68
N THR A 158 19.84 -32.85 0.43
CA THR A 158 20.61 -33.36 1.58
C THR A 158 19.67 -33.88 2.65
N ALA A 159 19.90 -35.06 3.14
CA ALA A 159 19.10 -35.67 4.21
C ALA A 159 19.29 -34.90 5.52
N LYS A 160 18.18 -34.41 6.09
CA LYS A 160 18.17 -33.64 7.35
C LYS A 160 17.92 -34.49 8.59
N GLN A 161 17.42 -35.72 8.42
CA GLN A 161 17.03 -36.63 9.51
C GLN A 161 17.28 -38.11 9.11
N GLY A 162 17.43 -38.98 10.08
CA GLY A 162 17.57 -40.43 9.89
C GLY A 162 19.02 -40.87 9.77
N ARG A 163 19.24 -42.14 9.38
CA ARG A 163 20.57 -42.80 9.32
C ARG A 163 21.57 -42.18 8.33
N HIS A 164 21.08 -41.40 7.39
CA HIS A 164 21.86 -40.80 6.30
C HIS A 164 21.92 -39.27 6.39
N VAL A 165 21.84 -38.71 7.59
CA VAL A 165 21.95 -37.25 7.81
C VAL A 165 23.25 -36.72 7.21
N GLY A 166 23.14 -35.63 6.40
CA GLY A 166 24.27 -35.02 5.73
C GLY A 166 24.63 -35.64 4.37
N GLN A 167 24.02 -36.77 3.99
CA GLN A 167 24.25 -37.37 2.67
C GLN A 167 23.27 -36.76 1.64
N ASP A 168 23.80 -36.57 0.43
CA ASP A 168 22.99 -36.10 -0.69
C ASP A 168 22.32 -37.27 -1.40
N PHE A 169 21.12 -37.03 -1.87
CA PHE A 169 20.32 -37.98 -2.64
C PHE A 169 19.44 -37.28 -3.66
N TRP A 170 18.97 -38.03 -4.66
CA TRP A 170 17.97 -37.53 -5.59
C TRP A 170 16.57 -37.68 -5.00
N GLY A 171 15.85 -36.58 -4.87
CA GLY A 171 14.44 -36.53 -4.46
C GLY A 171 13.55 -36.06 -5.60
N CYS A 172 12.33 -36.57 -5.70
CA CYS A 172 11.38 -36.14 -6.72
C CYS A 172 11.11 -34.62 -6.62
N SER A 173 11.03 -33.92 -7.76
CA SER A 173 10.71 -32.50 -7.83
C SER A 173 9.29 -32.19 -7.36
N THR A 174 8.37 -33.17 -7.44
CA THR A 174 6.97 -33.04 -7.02
C THR A 174 6.71 -33.39 -5.55
N TYR A 175 7.77 -33.56 -4.73
CA TYR A 175 7.56 -33.76 -3.30
C TYR A 175 6.81 -32.56 -2.68
N PRO A 176 5.81 -32.77 -1.81
CA PRO A 176 5.44 -33.99 -1.08
C PRO A 176 4.46 -34.95 -1.78
N GLU A 177 3.94 -34.61 -2.95
CA GLU A 177 2.96 -35.40 -3.70
C GLU A 177 3.56 -36.74 -4.17
N CYS A 178 4.83 -36.72 -4.57
CA CYS A 178 5.60 -37.93 -4.88
C CYS A 178 6.82 -38.02 -3.96
N LYS A 179 6.98 -39.18 -3.30
CA LYS A 179 8.08 -39.44 -2.36
C LYS A 179 9.23 -40.27 -2.98
N GLY A 180 9.35 -40.28 -4.31
CA GLY A 180 10.40 -41.00 -5.02
C GLY A 180 11.80 -40.50 -4.65
N THR A 181 12.72 -41.42 -4.34
CA THR A 181 14.13 -41.11 -4.02
C THR A 181 15.05 -42.05 -4.76
N ARG A 182 16.30 -41.59 -5.08
CA ARG A 182 17.39 -42.40 -5.61
C ARG A 182 18.70 -42.01 -4.92
N PRO A 183 19.60 -42.95 -4.66
CA PRO A 183 20.94 -42.60 -4.17
C PRO A 183 21.71 -41.78 -5.22
N LEU A 184 22.60 -40.90 -4.77
CA LEU A 184 23.63 -40.37 -5.64
C LEU A 184 24.68 -41.52 -5.81
N SER A 185 24.78 -42.04 -7.00
CA SER A 185 25.85 -42.96 -7.41
C SER A 185 27.13 -42.21 -7.68
#